data_92224494c20e550d7425e0ff6fa624c6
#
_entry.id   92224494c20e550d7425e0ff6fa624c6
#
_cell.length_a   1.000
_cell.length_b   1.000
_cell.length_c   1.000
_cell.angle_alpha   90.00
_cell.angle_beta   90.00
_cell.angle_gamma   90.00
#
_symmetry.space_group_name_H-M   'P 1'
#
loop_
_entity.id
_entity.type
_entity.pdbx_description
1 polymer ?
#
loop_
_entity_poly.entity_id
_entity_poly.type
_entity_poly.pdbx_seq_one_letter_code
_entity_poly.pdbx_strand_id
1 'polypeptide(L)'
;MHFHTLAVIKVPPVEENQEETSRIQACIEELENKGSQNPDLGSVIRGIFTGRLRAQLNAFSREVYSSIDNLMHPYGSESEDCYEFIDMTEELRDAYENDTIDCYRLPGGRIVTQFDNEVYRKFSIRDGIVFEKNAGPLKHPKRTHKAKKMKAFPDYPMKKLYATFEDYAKNYRFHEYHEDKQAFGYYCNPEARLDWFVIGGRWPITFLVKDTCTEYSPGERTWGDENTVYPVPEGYMWVSAARKKDIEWEAMRNWQLHQIKQQYLNLTDMYVNKTLQPPEYLREIDGCVYHYSTLLYKIGETEEEFSKRMKADEIRQFPVSFADLVDEYNWFDEGDDYVRPDETEVTAETWDETVQQFIEDQSDEDVFVSIDYHM
;
A
#
# COMPACT_ATOMS: atom_id res chain seq x y z
N MET A 1 4.24 1.53 0.55
CA MET A 1 3.58 0.92 -0.67
C MET A 1 2.11 0.69 -0.32
N HIS A 2 1.17 0.59 -1.31
CA HIS A 2 -0.25 0.36 -0.99
C HIS A 2 -0.65 -1.04 -1.42
N PHE A 3 -1.43 -1.70 -0.58
CA PHE A 3 -1.91 -3.06 -0.80
C PHE A 3 -3.42 -3.13 -0.64
N HIS A 4 -4.05 -3.99 -1.43
CA HIS A 4 -5.49 -4.25 -1.40
C HIS A 4 -5.76 -5.55 -0.66
N THR A 5 -6.40 -5.46 0.50
CA THR A 5 -6.64 -6.57 1.42
C THR A 5 -8.12 -6.87 1.55
N LEU A 6 -8.47 -8.16 1.58
CA LEU A 6 -9.76 -8.63 2.03
C LEU A 6 -9.68 -8.95 3.53
N ALA A 7 -10.40 -8.20 4.35
CA ALA A 7 -10.62 -8.57 5.74
C ALA A 7 -12.01 -9.20 5.92
N VAL A 8 -12.09 -10.20 6.79
CA VAL A 8 -13.34 -10.88 7.14
C VAL A 8 -13.61 -10.71 8.64
N ILE A 9 -14.75 -10.17 8.96
CA ILE A 9 -15.17 -9.88 10.34
C ILE A 9 -16.58 -10.39 10.64
N LYS A 10 -16.88 -10.55 11.91
CA LYS A 10 -18.22 -10.84 12.41
C LYS A 10 -18.86 -9.58 12.96
N VAL A 11 -19.93 -9.14 12.33
CA VAL A 11 -20.71 -7.99 12.79
C VAL A 11 -22.06 -8.48 13.29
N PRO A 12 -22.40 -8.27 14.58
CA PRO A 12 -23.71 -8.64 15.11
C PRO A 12 -24.82 -7.78 14.46
N PRO A 13 -26.08 -8.18 14.56
CA PRO A 13 -27.18 -7.32 14.18
C PRO A 13 -27.12 -5.99 14.94
N VAL A 14 -27.22 -4.88 14.22
CA VAL A 14 -27.11 -3.52 14.78
C VAL A 14 -28.44 -2.79 14.65
N GLU A 15 -28.76 -1.98 15.67
CA GLU A 15 -29.90 -1.06 15.62
C GLU A 15 -29.41 0.37 15.32
N GLU A 16 -30.13 1.08 14.47
CA GLU A 16 -29.77 2.46 14.13
C GLU A 16 -29.96 3.40 15.32
N ASN A 17 -28.90 4.12 15.69
CA ASN A 17 -28.91 5.14 16.73
C ASN A 17 -28.98 6.54 16.10
N GLN A 18 -30.16 7.11 16.02
CA GLN A 18 -30.41 8.42 15.43
C GLN A 18 -29.67 9.57 16.14
N GLU A 19 -29.45 9.47 17.45
CA GLU A 19 -28.70 10.48 18.21
C GLU A 19 -27.23 10.48 17.79
N GLU A 20 -26.63 9.32 17.64
CA GLU A 20 -25.25 9.15 17.22
C GLU A 20 -25.05 9.60 15.78
N THR A 21 -25.93 9.19 14.86
CA THR A 21 -25.93 9.65 13.46
C THR A 21 -26.03 11.16 13.38
N SER A 22 -26.90 11.79 14.19
CA SER A 22 -27.01 13.26 14.23
C SER A 22 -25.74 13.94 14.77
N ARG A 23 -25.06 13.34 15.76
CA ARG A 23 -23.77 13.84 16.26
C ARG A 23 -22.69 13.77 15.20
N ILE A 24 -22.57 12.66 14.46
CA ILE A 24 -21.62 12.51 13.37
C ILE A 24 -21.90 13.56 12.29
N GLN A 25 -23.16 13.73 11.88
CA GLN A 25 -23.55 14.73 10.90
C GLN A 25 -23.15 16.15 11.33
N ALA A 26 -23.37 16.52 12.59
CA ALA A 26 -22.97 17.81 13.12
C ALA A 26 -21.44 18.02 13.10
N CYS A 27 -20.65 16.97 13.39
CA CYS A 27 -19.20 17.02 13.29
C CYS A 27 -18.74 17.25 11.82
N ILE A 28 -19.37 16.58 10.85
CA ILE A 28 -19.07 16.77 9.43
C ILE A 28 -19.32 18.24 9.03
N GLU A 29 -20.49 18.78 9.37
CA GLU A 29 -20.85 20.18 9.07
C GLU A 29 -19.88 21.20 9.72
N GLU A 30 -19.45 20.94 10.95
CA GLU A 30 -18.45 21.77 11.63
C GLU A 30 -17.10 21.75 10.90
N LEU A 31 -16.61 20.58 10.50
CA LEU A 31 -15.34 20.42 9.77
C LEU A 31 -15.39 21.10 8.40
N GLU A 32 -16.50 20.96 7.68
CA GLU A 32 -16.69 21.60 6.37
C GLU A 32 -16.74 23.12 6.49
N ASN A 33 -17.44 23.64 7.49
CA ASN A 33 -17.52 25.09 7.76
C ASN A 33 -16.16 25.68 8.15
N LYS A 34 -15.37 25.00 8.98
CA LYS A 34 -14.00 25.42 9.32
C LYS A 34 -13.06 25.33 8.12
N GLY A 35 -13.30 24.39 7.20
CA GLY A 35 -12.54 24.20 5.96
C GLY A 35 -12.65 25.37 5.00
N SER A 36 -13.83 25.97 4.88
CA SER A 36 -14.06 27.15 4.02
C SER A 36 -13.34 28.41 4.49
N GLN A 37 -12.88 28.45 5.74
CA GLN A 37 -12.23 29.63 6.33
C GLN A 37 -10.68 29.61 6.25
N ASN A 38 -10.06 28.45 5.94
CA ASN A 38 -8.60 28.31 5.88
C ASN A 38 -8.18 27.20 4.89
N PRO A 39 -7.87 27.55 3.62
CA PRO A 39 -7.66 26.58 2.54
C PRO A 39 -6.31 25.85 2.56
N ASP A 40 -5.39 26.22 3.47
CA ASP A 40 -4.05 25.61 3.51
C ASP A 40 -4.04 24.21 4.16
N LEU A 41 -2.90 23.59 4.29
CA LEU A 41 -2.57 22.20 4.69
C LEU A 41 -3.64 21.42 5.48
N GLY A 42 -4.50 22.12 6.20
CA GLY A 42 -5.68 21.56 6.87
C GLY A 42 -6.76 20.98 5.96
N SER A 43 -6.75 21.23 4.66
CA SER A 43 -7.80 20.74 3.75
C SER A 43 -7.70 19.23 3.47
N VAL A 44 -6.48 18.71 3.33
CA VAL A 44 -6.22 17.27 3.10
C VAL A 44 -6.61 16.45 4.33
N ILE A 45 -6.11 16.85 5.50
CA ILE A 45 -6.41 16.17 6.76
C ILE A 45 -7.91 16.22 7.05
N ARG A 46 -8.57 17.37 6.83
CA ARG A 46 -10.03 17.47 6.98
C ARG A 46 -10.78 16.58 5.99
N GLY A 47 -10.33 16.48 4.73
CA GLY A 47 -10.93 15.60 3.74
C GLY A 47 -10.93 14.14 4.20
N ILE A 48 -9.81 13.67 4.73
CA ILE A 48 -9.67 12.31 5.29
C ILE A 48 -10.65 12.11 6.45
N PHE A 49 -10.67 13.00 7.45
CA PHE A 49 -11.58 12.87 8.60
C PHE A 49 -13.06 12.95 8.20
N THR A 50 -13.43 13.86 7.30
CA THR A 50 -14.82 13.94 6.83
C THR A 50 -15.22 12.73 6.01
N GLY A 51 -14.31 12.14 5.24
CA GLY A 51 -14.52 10.89 4.49
C GLY A 51 -14.88 9.74 5.45
N ARG A 52 -14.06 9.53 6.47
CA ARG A 52 -14.30 8.51 7.50
C ARG A 52 -15.62 8.73 8.26
N LEU A 53 -15.91 9.96 8.66
CA LEU A 53 -17.18 10.28 9.33
C LEU A 53 -18.41 10.04 8.45
N ARG A 54 -18.34 10.42 7.17
CA ARG A 54 -19.43 10.15 6.22
C ARG A 54 -19.65 8.66 6.01
N ALA A 55 -18.59 7.88 5.94
CA ALA A 55 -18.68 6.44 5.83
C ALA A 55 -19.39 5.82 7.05
N GLN A 56 -19.28 6.42 8.23
CA GLN A 56 -19.86 5.95 9.49
C GLN A 56 -21.26 6.52 9.80
N LEU A 57 -21.97 7.07 8.83
CA LEU A 57 -23.32 7.62 9.06
C LEU A 57 -24.38 6.56 9.39
N ASN A 58 -24.21 5.29 9.05
CA ASN A 58 -25.10 4.21 9.44
C ASN A 58 -24.47 3.31 10.53
N ALA A 59 -25.32 2.66 11.35
CA ALA A 59 -24.88 1.84 12.49
C ALA A 59 -24.03 0.64 12.05
N PHE A 60 -24.39 -0.04 10.97
CA PHE A 60 -23.62 -1.16 10.46
C PHE A 60 -22.18 -0.75 10.10
N SER A 61 -22.04 0.37 9.40
CA SER A 61 -20.70 0.87 9.05
C SER A 61 -19.88 1.24 10.27
N ARG A 62 -20.48 1.84 11.32
CA ARG A 62 -19.77 2.12 12.57
C ARG A 62 -19.20 0.86 13.22
N GLU A 63 -19.99 -0.22 13.25
CA GLU A 63 -19.55 -1.50 13.79
C GLU A 63 -18.45 -2.13 12.91
N VAL A 64 -18.56 -2.02 11.59
CA VAL A 64 -17.49 -2.44 10.66
C VAL A 64 -16.18 -1.71 10.99
N TYR A 65 -16.20 -0.38 11.15
CA TYR A 65 -15.00 0.38 11.49
C TYR A 65 -14.42 -0.03 12.83
N SER A 66 -15.27 -0.20 13.86
CA SER A 66 -14.82 -0.66 15.18
C SER A 66 -14.18 -2.05 15.13
N SER A 67 -14.80 -2.97 14.40
CA SER A 67 -14.31 -4.35 14.28
C SER A 67 -13.00 -4.40 13.49
N ILE A 68 -12.88 -3.61 12.43
CA ILE A 68 -11.65 -3.52 11.64
C ILE A 68 -10.53 -2.83 12.40
N ASP A 69 -10.80 -1.75 13.13
CA ASP A 69 -9.81 -1.10 14.00
C ASP A 69 -9.21 -2.11 14.99
N ASN A 70 -10.06 -2.97 15.59
CA ASN A 70 -9.62 -4.04 16.51
C ASN A 70 -8.84 -5.16 15.78
N LEU A 71 -9.30 -5.60 14.61
CA LEU A 71 -8.65 -6.64 13.81
C LEU A 71 -7.27 -6.24 13.34
N MET A 72 -7.12 -4.99 12.86
CA MET A 72 -5.87 -4.48 12.28
C MET A 72 -4.88 -3.96 13.33
N HIS A 73 -5.35 -3.67 14.56
CA HIS A 73 -4.52 -3.11 15.63
C HIS A 73 -3.25 -3.91 15.93
N PRO A 74 -3.27 -5.26 16.05
CA PRO A 74 -2.06 -6.04 16.30
C PRO A 74 -0.97 -5.91 15.23
N TYR A 75 -1.35 -5.52 14.02
CA TYR A 75 -0.46 -5.39 12.86
C TYR A 75 0.04 -3.97 12.61
N GLY A 76 -0.40 -3.00 13.42
CA GLY A 76 0.01 -1.60 13.29
C GLY A 76 1.44 -1.36 13.78
N SER A 77 2.24 -0.63 13.01
CA SER A 77 3.61 -0.25 13.40
C SER A 77 3.64 0.70 14.61
N GLU A 78 2.56 1.45 14.85
CA GLU A 78 2.41 2.38 15.97
C GLU A 78 1.61 1.80 17.16
N SER A 79 1.32 0.50 17.17
CA SER A 79 0.59 -0.17 18.26
C SER A 79 1.53 -0.39 19.45
N GLU A 80 1.71 0.64 20.28
CA GLU A 80 2.68 0.65 21.39
C GLU A 80 2.44 -0.46 22.44
N ASP A 81 1.19 -0.88 22.64
CA ASP A 81 0.82 -1.98 23.54
C ASP A 81 1.22 -3.37 23.01
N CYS A 82 1.54 -3.47 21.71
CA CYS A 82 2.10 -4.65 21.06
C CYS A 82 3.64 -4.62 20.97
N TYR A 83 4.30 -3.60 21.53
CA TYR A 83 5.75 -3.46 21.41
C TYR A 83 6.47 -4.47 22.28
N GLU A 84 7.42 -5.16 21.64
CA GLU A 84 8.40 -6.03 22.27
C GLU A 84 9.80 -5.40 22.19
N PHE A 85 10.63 -5.70 23.18
CA PHE A 85 12.01 -5.29 23.13
C PHE A 85 12.82 -6.25 22.28
N ILE A 86 13.45 -5.73 21.23
CA ILE A 86 14.33 -6.47 20.34
C ILE A 86 15.78 -6.24 20.81
N ASP A 87 16.40 -7.28 21.36
CA ASP A 87 17.80 -7.25 21.79
C ASP A 87 18.73 -7.42 20.59
N MET A 88 19.45 -6.36 20.26
CA MET A 88 20.42 -6.32 19.16
C MET A 88 21.86 -6.45 19.62
N THR A 89 22.11 -6.72 20.91
CA THR A 89 23.46 -6.64 21.52
C THR A 89 24.45 -7.59 20.86
N GLU A 90 24.05 -8.84 20.62
CA GLU A 90 24.96 -9.84 20.03
C GLU A 90 25.23 -9.53 18.56
N GLU A 91 24.20 -9.19 17.79
CA GLU A 91 24.34 -8.80 16.38
C GLU A 91 25.22 -7.56 16.21
N LEU A 92 24.97 -6.52 17.03
CA LEU A 92 25.78 -5.31 17.03
C LEU A 92 27.23 -5.58 17.42
N ARG A 93 27.48 -6.51 18.36
CA ARG A 93 28.83 -6.89 18.79
C ARG A 93 29.56 -7.66 17.70
N ASP A 94 28.90 -8.60 17.05
CA ASP A 94 29.47 -9.34 15.93
C ASP A 94 29.86 -8.39 14.79
N ALA A 95 28.93 -7.50 14.41
CA ALA A 95 29.17 -6.48 13.40
C ALA A 95 30.31 -5.52 13.77
N TYR A 96 30.42 -5.09 15.05
CA TYR A 96 31.53 -4.26 15.52
C TYR A 96 32.88 -4.96 15.38
N GLU A 97 32.94 -6.25 15.69
CA GLU A 97 34.18 -7.02 15.66
C GLU A 97 34.60 -7.42 14.24
N ASN A 98 33.66 -7.73 13.36
CA ASN A 98 33.94 -8.42 12.11
C ASN A 98 33.65 -7.57 10.86
N ASP A 99 32.73 -6.59 10.95
CA ASP A 99 32.37 -5.81 9.79
C ASP A 99 33.43 -4.80 9.39
N THR A 100 33.41 -4.48 8.11
CA THR A 100 34.24 -3.47 7.48
C THR A 100 33.40 -2.49 6.70
N ILE A 101 33.92 -1.26 6.51
CA ILE A 101 33.27 -0.23 5.72
C ILE A 101 34.29 0.56 4.92
N ASP A 102 33.92 1.02 3.75
CA ASP A 102 34.76 1.93 2.97
C ASP A 102 34.94 3.28 3.66
N CYS A 103 36.18 3.62 3.96
CA CYS A 103 36.56 4.85 4.63
C CYS A 103 37.50 5.71 3.78
N TYR A 104 37.57 6.98 4.11
CA TYR A 104 38.46 7.95 3.50
C TYR A 104 39.20 8.76 4.55
N ARG A 105 40.50 9.02 4.31
CA ARG A 105 41.27 9.94 5.15
C ARG A 105 41.13 11.36 4.60
N LEU A 106 40.50 12.24 5.36
CA LEU A 106 40.43 13.66 5.05
C LEU A 106 41.82 14.34 5.12
N PRO A 107 42.02 15.52 4.47
CA PRO A 107 43.26 16.28 4.53
C PRO A 107 43.77 16.56 5.98
N GLY A 108 42.85 16.66 6.96
CA GLY A 108 43.15 16.85 8.37
C GLY A 108 43.58 15.55 9.11
N GLY A 109 43.63 14.40 8.42
CA GLY A 109 44.01 13.12 8.98
C GLY A 109 42.88 12.28 9.55
N ARG A 110 41.68 12.84 9.75
CA ARG A 110 40.47 12.13 10.24
C ARG A 110 40.04 11.08 9.22
N ILE A 111 39.73 9.88 9.70
CA ILE A 111 39.15 8.82 8.89
C ILE A 111 37.63 8.90 9.06
N VAL A 112 36.90 8.84 7.95
CA VAL A 112 35.44 9.00 7.88
C VAL A 112 34.86 8.01 6.88
N THR A 113 33.60 7.66 7.05
CA THR A 113 32.84 6.85 6.07
C THR A 113 32.45 7.69 4.85
N GLN A 114 32.04 7.03 3.79
CA GLN A 114 31.46 7.71 2.61
C GLN A 114 30.18 8.49 2.92
N PHE A 115 29.49 8.16 4.00
CA PHE A 115 28.23 8.78 4.45
C PHE A 115 28.47 10.00 5.35
N ASP A 116 29.72 10.28 5.76
CA ASP A 116 30.03 11.48 6.55
C ASP A 116 29.60 12.74 5.81
N ASN A 117 28.88 13.63 6.51
CA ASN A 117 28.34 14.86 5.94
C ASN A 117 29.39 15.71 5.23
N GLU A 118 30.63 15.72 5.67
CA GLU A 118 31.73 16.46 5.04
C GLU A 118 32.09 15.84 3.68
N VAL A 119 32.16 14.50 3.62
CA VAL A 119 32.38 13.77 2.35
C VAL A 119 31.22 14.02 1.41
N TYR A 120 29.99 13.81 1.88
CA TYR A 120 28.79 13.96 1.07
C TYR A 120 28.64 15.40 0.49
N ARG A 121 28.90 16.43 1.28
CA ARG A 121 28.73 17.83 0.85
C ARG A 121 29.85 18.30 -0.07
N LYS A 122 31.11 17.92 0.18
CA LYS A 122 32.29 18.47 -0.50
C LYS A 122 32.82 17.58 -1.61
N PHE A 123 32.55 16.28 -1.59
CA PHE A 123 33.15 15.32 -2.49
C PHE A 123 32.11 14.44 -3.17
N SER A 124 32.47 13.89 -4.34
CA SER A 124 31.76 12.79 -5.01
C SER A 124 32.73 11.68 -5.29
N ILE A 125 32.29 10.43 -5.15
CA ILE A 125 33.09 9.24 -5.37
C ILE A 125 32.57 8.58 -6.64
N ARG A 126 33.48 8.31 -7.60
CA ARG A 126 33.17 7.58 -8.84
C ARG A 126 34.32 6.63 -9.12
N ASP A 127 34.03 5.35 -9.25
CA ASP A 127 35.02 4.28 -9.53
C ASP A 127 36.22 4.31 -8.57
N GLY A 128 35.96 4.50 -7.26
CA GLY A 128 36.99 4.60 -6.23
C GLY A 128 37.82 5.89 -6.25
N ILE A 129 37.49 6.87 -7.12
CA ILE A 129 38.14 8.17 -7.22
C ILE A 129 37.26 9.24 -6.58
N VAL A 130 37.89 10.06 -5.72
CA VAL A 130 37.24 11.14 -5.01
C VAL A 130 37.39 12.46 -5.77
N PHE A 131 36.26 13.11 -6.07
CA PHE A 131 36.20 14.41 -6.76
C PHE A 131 35.61 15.48 -5.85
N GLU A 132 36.15 16.69 -5.86
CA GLU A 132 35.57 17.83 -5.13
C GLU A 132 34.32 18.38 -5.88
N LYS A 133 33.18 18.43 -5.24
CA LYS A 133 31.89 18.81 -5.86
C LYS A 133 31.80 20.28 -6.30
N ASN A 134 32.50 21.17 -5.62
CA ASN A 134 32.38 22.63 -5.79
C ASN A 134 33.61 23.29 -6.42
N ALA A 135 34.36 22.57 -7.22
CA ALA A 135 35.33 23.22 -8.11
C ALA A 135 34.49 24.05 -9.11
N GLY A 136 34.45 25.37 -8.94
CA GLY A 136 33.77 26.29 -9.86
C GLY A 136 34.16 26.09 -11.30
N PRO A 137 33.52 26.72 -12.29
CA PRO A 137 33.77 26.47 -13.71
C PRO A 137 35.25 26.59 -14.00
N LEU A 138 35.83 25.51 -14.53
CA LEU A 138 37.25 25.44 -14.87
C LEU A 138 37.56 26.58 -15.83
N LYS A 139 38.47 27.47 -15.45
CA LYS A 139 39.00 28.52 -16.35
C LYS A 139 39.66 27.92 -17.60
N HIS A 140 40.01 26.63 -17.56
CA HIS A 140 40.55 25.88 -18.68
C HIS A 140 40.01 24.45 -18.69
N PRO A 141 39.12 24.09 -19.62
CA PRO A 141 38.44 22.77 -19.64
C PRO A 141 39.39 21.59 -19.92
N LYS A 142 40.64 21.80 -20.26
CA LYS A 142 41.64 20.74 -20.47
C LYS A 142 42.47 20.36 -19.22
N ARG A 143 42.33 21.07 -18.09
CA ARG A 143 42.96 20.71 -16.82
C ARG A 143 41.92 20.04 -15.92
N THR A 144 41.95 18.72 -15.85
CA THR A 144 41.33 18.00 -14.76
C THR A 144 41.97 18.48 -13.46
N HIS A 145 41.20 19.09 -12.55
CA HIS A 145 41.66 19.30 -11.18
C HIS A 145 42.04 17.92 -10.64
N LYS A 146 43.34 17.71 -10.34
CA LYS A 146 43.74 16.56 -9.53
C LYS A 146 42.99 16.74 -8.21
N ALA A 147 41.95 15.93 -7.98
CA ALA A 147 41.36 15.81 -6.68
C ALA A 147 42.48 15.68 -5.66
N LYS A 148 42.51 16.50 -4.60
CA LYS A 148 43.45 16.31 -3.51
C LYS A 148 43.27 14.85 -3.11
N LYS A 149 44.32 14.02 -3.26
CA LYS A 149 44.26 12.59 -3.10
C LYS A 149 43.78 12.30 -1.66
N MET A 150 42.52 12.06 -1.48
CA MET A 150 42.00 11.42 -0.28
C MET A 150 42.41 9.95 -0.36
N LYS A 151 43.07 9.44 0.68
CA LYS A 151 43.45 8.04 0.73
C LYS A 151 42.15 7.25 1.04
N ALA A 152 41.75 6.40 0.09
CA ALA A 152 40.70 5.42 0.33
C ALA A 152 41.25 4.24 1.16
N PHE A 153 40.43 3.72 2.04
CA PHE A 153 40.65 2.52 2.83
C PHE A 153 39.44 1.61 2.60
N PRO A 154 39.46 0.78 1.54
CA PRO A 154 38.45 -0.24 1.37
C PRO A 154 38.53 -1.21 2.56
N ASP A 155 37.40 -1.76 2.95
CA ASP A 155 37.30 -2.75 4.02
C ASP A 155 37.93 -2.30 5.34
N TYR A 156 37.67 -1.04 5.76
CA TYR A 156 38.19 -0.53 7.02
C TYR A 156 37.40 -1.09 8.20
N PRO A 157 38.07 -1.78 9.19
CA PRO A 157 37.35 -2.42 10.29
C PRO A 157 36.58 -1.43 11.17
N MET A 158 35.33 -1.75 11.53
CA MET A 158 34.47 -0.93 12.39
C MET A 158 35.16 -0.63 13.75
N LYS A 159 35.77 -1.61 14.37
CA LYS A 159 36.52 -1.45 15.64
C LYS A 159 37.74 -0.52 15.58
N LYS A 160 38.19 -0.14 14.39
CA LYS A 160 39.22 0.90 14.21
C LYS A 160 38.61 2.28 13.94
N LEU A 161 37.36 2.32 13.47
CA LEU A 161 36.63 3.55 13.21
C LEU A 161 35.99 4.10 14.49
N TYR A 162 35.45 3.21 15.31
CA TYR A 162 34.82 3.50 16.60
C TYR A 162 35.68 2.96 17.75
N ALA A 163 35.92 3.82 18.75
CA ALA A 163 36.84 3.49 19.84
C ALA A 163 36.32 2.41 20.78
N THR A 164 35.01 2.35 20.97
CA THR A 164 34.31 1.38 21.81
C THR A 164 33.10 0.81 21.12
N PHE A 165 32.66 -0.35 21.60
CA PHE A 165 31.40 -0.96 21.14
C PHE A 165 30.20 -0.04 21.39
N GLU A 166 30.17 0.61 22.56
CA GLU A 166 29.09 1.54 22.93
C GLU A 166 29.03 2.76 21.99
N ASP A 167 30.20 3.28 21.58
CA ASP A 167 30.28 4.38 20.60
C ASP A 167 29.75 3.95 19.22
N TYR A 168 30.11 2.74 18.79
CA TYR A 168 29.57 2.13 17.56
C TYR A 168 28.09 1.94 17.63
N ALA A 169 27.56 1.31 18.69
CA ALA A 169 26.15 1.02 18.84
C ALA A 169 25.29 2.31 18.84
N LYS A 170 25.70 3.33 19.61
CA LYS A 170 24.96 4.59 19.75
C LYS A 170 25.08 5.51 18.54
N ASN A 171 26.29 5.75 18.07
CA ASN A 171 26.55 6.82 17.10
C ASN A 171 26.57 6.38 15.63
N TYR A 172 26.69 5.08 15.38
CA TYR A 172 26.65 4.54 14.02
C TYR A 172 25.39 3.72 13.74
N ARG A 173 25.01 2.83 14.66
CA ARG A 173 23.83 1.97 14.51
C ARG A 173 22.56 2.59 15.11
N PHE A 174 22.67 3.72 15.85
CA PHE A 174 21.58 4.48 16.46
C PHE A 174 20.72 3.65 17.43
N HIS A 175 21.31 2.66 18.10
CA HIS A 175 20.66 1.88 19.15
C HIS A 175 20.95 2.46 20.52
N GLU A 176 19.94 2.52 21.37
CA GLU A 176 20.09 2.94 22.76
C GLU A 176 20.37 1.75 23.67
N TYR A 177 21.08 2.01 24.78
CA TYR A 177 21.27 1.02 25.83
C TYR A 177 20.14 1.14 26.85
N HIS A 178 19.41 0.04 27.04
CA HIS A 178 18.31 -0.06 28.00
C HIS A 178 18.80 -0.72 29.28
N GLU A 179 18.84 0.06 30.38
CA GLU A 179 19.43 -0.42 31.66
C GLU A 179 18.57 -1.53 32.30
N ASP A 180 17.26 -1.50 32.14
CA ASP A 180 16.34 -2.53 32.66
C ASP A 180 16.49 -3.86 31.92
N LYS A 181 16.91 -3.84 30.66
CA LYS A 181 17.20 -5.02 29.81
C LYS A 181 18.66 -5.42 29.83
N GLN A 182 19.56 -4.50 30.24
CA GLN A 182 21.02 -4.63 30.16
C GLN A 182 21.50 -4.92 28.74
N ALA A 183 20.84 -4.32 27.72
CA ALA A 183 21.03 -4.62 26.33
C ALA A 183 20.91 -3.36 25.46
N PHE A 184 21.56 -3.39 24.28
CA PHE A 184 21.29 -2.45 23.20
C PHE A 184 20.15 -2.99 22.34
N GLY A 185 19.19 -2.15 22.01
CA GLY A 185 18.05 -2.57 21.21
C GLY A 185 17.05 -1.45 21.00
N TYR A 186 15.85 -1.84 20.64
CA TYR A 186 14.72 -0.94 20.43
C TYR A 186 13.40 -1.67 20.72
N TYR A 187 12.35 -0.89 20.94
CA TYR A 187 11.00 -1.41 21.04
C TYR A 187 10.31 -1.27 19.68
N CYS A 188 9.66 -2.33 19.21
CA CYS A 188 8.79 -2.31 18.05
C CYS A 188 7.70 -3.38 18.18
N ASN A 189 6.68 -3.29 17.37
CA ASN A 189 5.73 -4.38 17.19
C ASN A 189 6.35 -5.40 16.20
N PRO A 190 6.69 -6.64 16.63
CA PRO A 190 7.28 -7.64 15.76
C PRO A 190 6.32 -8.15 14.68
N GLU A 191 5.00 -8.02 14.92
CA GLU A 191 3.95 -8.41 13.99
C GLU A 191 3.51 -7.26 13.06
N ALA A 192 4.20 -6.11 13.11
CA ALA A 192 3.85 -4.95 12.32
C ALA A 192 3.89 -5.26 10.81
N ARG A 193 2.77 -5.00 10.13
CA ARG A 193 2.60 -5.16 8.68
C ARG A 193 2.11 -3.89 7.99
N LEU A 194 1.69 -2.89 8.76
CA LEU A 194 1.13 -1.66 8.22
C LEU A 194 1.47 -0.42 9.07
N ASP A 195 1.59 0.71 8.38
CA ASP A 195 1.70 2.03 9.00
C ASP A 195 0.31 2.61 9.28
N TRP A 196 -0.60 2.50 8.31
CA TRP A 196 -1.98 2.95 8.38
C TRP A 196 -2.85 2.22 7.37
N PHE A 197 -4.16 2.28 7.57
CA PHE A 197 -5.14 1.72 6.65
C PHE A 197 -6.39 2.58 6.55
N VAL A 198 -7.17 2.35 5.49
CA VAL A 198 -8.53 2.87 5.30
C VAL A 198 -9.43 1.80 4.70
N ILE A 199 -10.72 1.81 5.05
CA ILE A 199 -11.72 0.95 4.42
C ILE A 199 -12.04 1.54 3.04
N GLY A 200 -11.88 0.75 1.98
CA GLY A 200 -12.05 1.15 0.58
C GLY A 200 -10.83 1.83 -0.01
N GLY A 201 -10.57 3.08 0.35
CA GLY A 201 -9.38 3.82 -0.08
C GLY A 201 -9.28 3.94 -1.59
N ARG A 202 -8.24 3.34 -2.18
CA ARG A 202 -7.98 3.30 -3.64
C ARG A 202 -8.88 2.30 -4.38
N TRP A 203 -9.57 1.44 -3.66
CA TRP A 203 -10.48 0.42 -4.20
C TRP A 203 -11.92 0.64 -3.75
N PRO A 204 -12.55 1.80 -4.09
CA PRO A 204 -13.88 2.17 -3.60
C PRO A 204 -15.02 1.41 -4.29
N ILE A 205 -14.72 0.57 -5.28
CA ILE A 205 -15.68 -0.20 -6.09
C ILE A 205 -15.39 -1.70 -5.99
N THR A 206 -15.25 -2.22 -4.77
CA THR A 206 -14.84 -3.62 -4.57
C THR A 206 -16.04 -4.56 -4.63
N PHE A 207 -17.10 -4.29 -3.89
CA PHE A 207 -18.28 -5.17 -3.81
C PHE A 207 -19.50 -4.49 -4.39
N LEU A 208 -20.31 -5.26 -5.12
CA LEU A 208 -21.59 -4.83 -5.66
C LEU A 208 -22.72 -5.41 -4.81
N VAL A 209 -23.61 -4.56 -4.33
CA VAL A 209 -24.82 -4.95 -3.59
C VAL A 209 -26.04 -4.31 -4.22
N LYS A 210 -27.26 -4.81 -3.90
CA LYS A 210 -28.50 -4.14 -4.32
C LYS A 210 -28.58 -2.75 -3.68
N ASP A 211 -29.12 -1.78 -4.39
CA ASP A 211 -29.37 -0.42 -3.88
C ASP A 211 -30.35 -0.37 -2.69
N THR A 212 -31.08 -1.46 -2.46
CA THR A 212 -31.97 -1.66 -1.30
C THR A 212 -31.24 -2.29 -0.09
N CYS A 213 -29.95 -2.67 -0.22
CA CYS A 213 -29.17 -3.21 0.90
C CYS A 213 -29.01 -2.14 1.99
N THR A 214 -29.21 -2.53 3.24
CA THR A 214 -29.09 -1.64 4.41
C THR A 214 -27.87 -1.92 5.27
N GLU A 215 -27.30 -3.12 5.20
CA GLU A 215 -26.11 -3.54 5.94
C GLU A 215 -24.87 -3.46 5.04
N TYR A 216 -24.34 -2.25 4.91
CA TYR A 216 -23.14 -1.98 4.10
C TYR A 216 -22.32 -0.83 4.66
N SER A 217 -21.04 -0.77 4.29
CA SER A 217 -20.20 0.42 4.43
C SER A 217 -19.75 0.92 3.06
N PRO A 218 -19.95 2.21 2.75
CA PRO A 218 -19.45 2.78 1.50
C PRO A 218 -17.92 2.88 1.49
N GLY A 219 -17.28 2.80 2.67
CA GLY A 219 -15.86 3.05 2.83
C GLY A 219 -15.46 4.51 2.63
N GLU A 220 -14.16 4.74 2.69
CA GLU A 220 -13.54 6.03 2.43
C GLU A 220 -13.03 6.08 0.99
N ARG A 221 -12.92 7.27 0.42
CA ARG A 221 -12.28 7.48 -0.87
C ARG A 221 -10.95 8.18 -0.68
N THR A 222 -9.97 7.85 -1.50
CA THR A 222 -8.69 8.57 -1.48
C THR A 222 -8.88 10.02 -1.87
N TRP A 223 -8.00 10.86 -1.35
CA TRP A 223 -7.99 12.29 -1.67
C TRP A 223 -7.90 12.53 -3.19
N GLY A 224 -8.80 13.37 -3.68
CA GLY A 224 -8.93 13.70 -5.11
C GLY A 224 -9.94 12.84 -5.87
N ASP A 225 -10.47 11.77 -5.25
CA ASP A 225 -11.46 10.87 -5.84
C ASP A 225 -12.89 11.04 -5.26
N GLU A 226 -13.07 11.97 -4.34
CA GLU A 226 -14.32 12.16 -3.58
C GLU A 226 -15.54 12.43 -4.47
N ASN A 227 -15.30 13.05 -5.63
CA ASN A 227 -16.36 13.41 -6.58
C ASN A 227 -16.43 12.47 -7.80
N THR A 228 -15.60 11.45 -7.86
CA THR A 228 -15.62 10.51 -8.98
C THR A 228 -16.88 9.65 -8.93
N VAL A 229 -17.66 9.67 -10.01
CA VAL A 229 -18.82 8.81 -10.18
C VAL A 229 -18.40 7.58 -10.96
N TYR A 230 -18.38 6.45 -10.28
CA TYR A 230 -18.12 5.17 -10.94
C TYR A 230 -19.40 4.64 -11.60
N PRO A 231 -19.30 4.13 -12.83
CA PRO A 231 -20.43 3.45 -13.46
C PRO A 231 -20.88 2.25 -12.59
N VAL A 232 -22.19 2.09 -12.46
CA VAL A 232 -22.81 1.02 -11.70
C VAL A 232 -24.01 0.47 -12.47
N PRO A 233 -24.31 -0.84 -12.44
CA PRO A 233 -25.52 -1.38 -13.03
C PRO A 233 -26.76 -0.82 -12.34
N GLU A 234 -27.89 -0.70 -13.09
CA GLU A 234 -29.16 -0.25 -12.55
C GLU A 234 -29.66 -1.17 -11.43
N GLY A 235 -30.10 -0.60 -10.31
CA GLY A 235 -30.57 -1.34 -9.12
C GLY A 235 -29.45 -1.83 -8.19
N TYR A 236 -28.20 -1.39 -8.41
CA TYR A 236 -27.06 -1.77 -7.60
C TYR A 236 -26.24 -0.56 -7.12
N MET A 237 -25.40 -0.79 -6.13
CA MET A 237 -24.41 0.20 -5.67
C MET A 237 -23.08 -0.48 -5.32
N TRP A 238 -21.97 0.25 -5.50
CA TRP A 238 -20.63 -0.17 -5.06
C TRP A 238 -20.42 0.18 -3.60
N VAL A 239 -19.88 -0.80 -2.85
CA VAL A 239 -19.56 -0.65 -1.43
C VAL A 239 -18.20 -1.23 -1.11
N SER A 240 -17.61 -0.82 0.01
CA SER A 240 -16.33 -1.36 0.50
C SER A 240 -16.51 -2.44 1.57
N ALA A 241 -17.70 -2.56 2.17
CA ALA A 241 -18.02 -3.67 3.05
C ALA A 241 -19.51 -4.05 2.99
N ALA A 242 -19.76 -5.37 3.03
CA ALA A 242 -21.11 -5.95 3.10
C ALA A 242 -21.02 -7.40 3.60
N ARG A 243 -22.17 -7.99 4.02
CA ARG A 243 -22.24 -9.42 4.29
C ARG A 243 -22.03 -10.21 3.00
N LYS A 244 -21.35 -11.35 3.10
CA LYS A 244 -21.08 -12.25 1.96
C LYS A 244 -22.34 -12.56 1.16
N LYS A 245 -23.48 -12.85 1.85
CA LYS A 245 -24.78 -13.15 1.23
C LYS A 245 -25.40 -11.99 0.45
N ASP A 246 -25.04 -10.75 0.77
CA ASP A 246 -25.61 -9.55 0.16
C ASP A 246 -24.75 -9.07 -1.03
N ILE A 247 -23.54 -9.66 -1.22
CA ILE A 247 -22.68 -9.37 -2.34
C ILE A 247 -23.18 -10.11 -3.58
N GLU A 248 -23.46 -9.36 -4.63
CA GLU A 248 -24.04 -9.84 -5.87
C GLU A 248 -22.94 -10.35 -6.83
N TRP A 249 -22.31 -11.46 -6.49
CA TRP A 249 -21.16 -12.05 -7.20
C TRP A 249 -21.42 -12.28 -8.70
N GLU A 250 -22.59 -12.80 -9.05
CA GLU A 250 -22.97 -13.02 -10.45
C GLU A 250 -23.13 -11.68 -11.19
N ALA A 251 -23.72 -10.68 -10.56
CA ALA A 251 -23.85 -9.34 -11.14
C ALA A 251 -22.48 -8.69 -11.33
N MET A 252 -21.54 -8.86 -10.39
CA MET A 252 -20.15 -8.40 -10.51
C MET A 252 -19.45 -9.08 -11.70
N ARG A 253 -19.59 -10.38 -11.85
CA ARG A 253 -19.05 -11.14 -12.98
C ARG A 253 -19.61 -10.66 -14.31
N ASN A 254 -20.93 -10.52 -14.40
CA ASN A 254 -21.62 -10.01 -15.59
C ASN A 254 -21.18 -8.58 -15.91
N TRP A 255 -20.96 -7.73 -14.89
CA TRP A 255 -20.43 -6.40 -15.05
C TRP A 255 -19.03 -6.39 -15.66
N GLN A 256 -18.10 -7.24 -15.18
CA GLN A 256 -16.77 -7.34 -15.78
C GLN A 256 -16.81 -7.79 -17.23
N LEU A 257 -17.62 -8.80 -17.56
CA LEU A 257 -17.84 -9.23 -18.93
C LEU A 257 -18.40 -8.10 -19.81
N HIS A 258 -19.36 -7.34 -19.29
CA HIS A 258 -19.90 -6.17 -19.97
C HIS A 258 -18.83 -5.11 -20.21
N GLN A 259 -17.96 -4.82 -19.24
CA GLN A 259 -16.86 -3.86 -19.40
C GLN A 259 -15.88 -4.29 -20.51
N ILE A 260 -15.50 -5.57 -20.56
CA ILE A 260 -14.65 -6.12 -21.62
C ILE A 260 -15.30 -5.90 -22.99
N LYS A 261 -16.59 -6.20 -23.13
CA LYS A 261 -17.33 -5.98 -24.37
C LYS A 261 -17.40 -4.50 -24.76
N GLN A 262 -17.70 -3.61 -23.82
CA GLN A 262 -17.74 -2.16 -24.07
C GLN A 262 -16.38 -1.62 -24.50
N GLN A 263 -15.31 -2.11 -23.88
CA GLN A 263 -13.94 -1.76 -24.26
C GLN A 263 -13.64 -2.17 -25.72
N TYR A 264 -14.02 -3.39 -26.11
CA TYR A 264 -13.88 -3.85 -27.50
C TYR A 264 -14.63 -2.94 -28.48
N LEU A 265 -15.89 -2.63 -28.20
CA LEU A 265 -16.71 -1.76 -29.06
C LEU A 265 -16.10 -0.37 -29.20
N ASN A 266 -15.68 0.24 -28.10
CA ASN A 266 -15.05 1.56 -28.11
C ASN A 266 -13.75 1.56 -28.90
N LEU A 267 -12.89 0.55 -28.76
CA LEU A 267 -11.64 0.44 -29.51
C LEU A 267 -11.90 0.19 -31.01
N THR A 268 -12.91 -0.61 -31.33
CA THR A 268 -13.36 -0.82 -32.72
C THR A 268 -13.87 0.50 -33.34
N ASP A 269 -14.64 1.28 -32.60
CA ASP A 269 -15.12 2.59 -33.06
C ASP A 269 -13.99 3.60 -33.26
N MET A 270 -12.94 3.56 -32.44
CA MET A 270 -11.78 4.42 -32.56
C MET A 270 -10.90 4.04 -33.77
N TYR A 271 -10.58 2.76 -33.93
CA TYR A 271 -9.50 2.33 -34.82
C TYR A 271 -9.97 1.67 -36.13
N VAL A 272 -11.18 1.07 -36.14
CA VAL A 272 -11.76 0.44 -37.36
C VAL A 272 -12.79 1.36 -37.98
N ASN A 273 -13.84 1.69 -37.26
CA ASN A 273 -14.97 2.51 -37.77
C ASN A 273 -14.59 4.00 -37.86
N LYS A 274 -13.62 4.47 -37.08
CA LYS A 274 -13.18 5.88 -36.97
C LYS A 274 -14.29 6.85 -36.63
N THR A 275 -15.24 6.39 -35.82
CA THR A 275 -16.36 7.18 -35.32
C THR A 275 -16.03 7.93 -34.03
N LEU A 276 -15.01 7.46 -33.28
CA LEU A 276 -14.49 8.09 -32.09
C LEU A 276 -13.03 8.47 -32.27
N GLN A 277 -12.60 9.54 -31.59
CA GLN A 277 -11.20 9.95 -31.56
C GLN A 277 -10.47 9.22 -30.44
N PRO A 278 -9.31 8.59 -30.74
CA PRO A 278 -8.48 7.98 -29.71
C PRO A 278 -7.93 9.04 -28.74
N PRO A 279 -7.88 8.75 -27.43
CA PRO A 279 -7.18 9.59 -26.46
C PRO A 279 -5.68 9.67 -26.77
N GLU A 280 -5.04 10.80 -26.44
CA GLU A 280 -3.60 11.05 -26.72
C GLU A 280 -2.65 10.05 -26.05
N TYR A 281 -3.08 9.43 -24.94
CA TYR A 281 -2.26 8.44 -24.22
C TYR A 281 -2.26 7.05 -24.86
N LEU A 282 -3.15 6.79 -25.85
CA LEU A 282 -3.13 5.53 -26.60
C LEU A 282 -2.19 5.66 -27.82
N ARG A 283 -1.35 4.65 -28.01
CA ARG A 283 -0.38 4.60 -29.12
C ARG A 283 -0.67 3.42 -30.03
N GLU A 284 -0.77 3.70 -31.33
CA GLU A 284 -0.84 2.68 -32.37
C GLU A 284 0.58 2.39 -32.91
N ILE A 285 0.98 1.12 -32.87
CA ILE A 285 2.26 0.63 -33.38
C ILE A 285 1.99 -0.70 -34.11
N ASP A 286 2.29 -0.77 -35.39
CA ASP A 286 2.18 -1.99 -36.22
C ASP A 286 0.79 -2.68 -36.12
N GLY A 287 -0.29 -1.91 -36.15
CA GLY A 287 -1.66 -2.42 -36.06
C GLY A 287 -2.07 -2.88 -34.66
N CYS A 288 -1.29 -2.54 -33.67
CA CYS A 288 -1.58 -2.81 -32.25
C CYS A 288 -1.73 -1.50 -31.47
N VAL A 289 -2.70 -1.43 -30.56
CA VAL A 289 -2.97 -0.28 -29.72
C VAL A 289 -2.46 -0.56 -28.31
N TYR A 290 -1.69 0.36 -27.76
CA TYR A 290 -1.05 0.25 -26.45
C TYR A 290 -1.45 1.40 -25.54
N HIS A 291 -1.61 1.09 -24.25
CA HIS A 291 -1.58 2.04 -23.17
C HIS A 291 -0.27 1.83 -22.41
N TYR A 292 0.67 2.79 -22.49
CA TYR A 292 2.08 2.62 -22.12
C TYR A 292 2.71 1.41 -22.83
N SER A 293 3.02 0.34 -22.11
CA SER A 293 3.57 -0.92 -22.61
C SER A 293 2.53 -2.05 -22.74
N THR A 294 1.30 -1.82 -22.27
CA THR A 294 0.24 -2.84 -22.26
C THR A 294 -0.51 -2.86 -23.56
N LEU A 295 -0.59 -4.02 -24.20
CA LEU A 295 -1.38 -4.25 -25.42
C LEU A 295 -2.87 -4.22 -25.06
N LEU A 296 -3.59 -3.21 -25.58
CA LEU A 296 -5.04 -3.09 -25.37
C LEU A 296 -5.87 -3.70 -26.50
N TYR A 297 -5.44 -3.56 -27.76
CA TYR A 297 -6.25 -3.96 -28.91
C TYR A 297 -5.36 -4.30 -30.11
N LYS A 298 -5.75 -5.33 -30.87
CA LYS A 298 -5.19 -5.61 -32.21
C LYS A 298 -6.22 -5.15 -33.25
N ILE A 299 -5.87 -4.21 -34.10
CA ILE A 299 -6.79 -3.65 -35.09
C ILE A 299 -7.29 -4.77 -36.02
N GLY A 300 -8.62 -4.97 -35.99
CA GLY A 300 -9.28 -6.02 -36.78
C GLY A 300 -9.42 -7.36 -36.09
N GLU A 301 -9.00 -7.53 -34.81
CA GLU A 301 -9.37 -8.72 -34.04
C GLU A 301 -10.89 -8.80 -33.85
N THR A 302 -11.43 -9.98 -33.77
CA THR A 302 -12.86 -10.23 -33.48
C THR A 302 -13.17 -10.04 -32.00
N GLU A 303 -14.45 -9.87 -31.65
CA GLU A 303 -14.90 -9.80 -30.24
C GLU A 303 -14.49 -11.05 -29.46
N GLU A 304 -14.53 -12.25 -30.08
CA GLU A 304 -14.12 -13.49 -29.45
C GLU A 304 -12.61 -13.53 -29.15
N GLU A 305 -11.77 -13.13 -30.13
CA GLU A 305 -10.31 -13.05 -29.95
C GLU A 305 -9.93 -12.03 -28.88
N PHE A 306 -10.62 -10.87 -28.87
CA PHE A 306 -10.43 -9.86 -27.86
C PHE A 306 -10.80 -10.37 -26.46
N SER A 307 -12.00 -10.95 -26.32
CA SER A 307 -12.51 -11.50 -25.06
C SER A 307 -11.57 -12.57 -24.51
N LYS A 308 -11.09 -13.49 -25.37
CA LYS A 308 -10.12 -14.50 -24.97
C LYS A 308 -8.78 -13.90 -24.52
N ARG A 309 -8.29 -12.89 -25.22
CA ARG A 309 -7.04 -12.18 -24.82
C ARG A 309 -7.22 -11.41 -23.52
N MET A 310 -8.42 -10.87 -23.26
CA MET A 310 -8.79 -10.23 -22.00
C MET A 310 -9.17 -11.21 -20.90
N LYS A 311 -9.01 -12.53 -21.17
CA LYS A 311 -9.29 -13.62 -20.22
C LYS A 311 -10.74 -13.60 -19.69
N ALA A 312 -11.70 -13.27 -20.53
CA ALA A 312 -13.11 -13.22 -20.15
C ALA A 312 -13.66 -14.57 -19.68
N ASP A 313 -13.11 -15.67 -20.20
CA ASP A 313 -13.41 -17.06 -19.83
C ASP A 313 -12.74 -17.50 -18.52
N GLU A 314 -11.74 -16.76 -18.04
CA GLU A 314 -11.04 -16.98 -16.78
C GLU A 314 -11.65 -16.18 -15.60
N ILE A 315 -12.70 -15.35 -15.84
CA ILE A 315 -13.35 -14.61 -14.76
C ILE A 315 -13.99 -15.59 -13.77
N ARG A 316 -13.47 -15.56 -12.55
CA ARG A 316 -13.80 -16.54 -11.50
C ARG A 316 -15.19 -16.28 -10.90
N GLN A 317 -15.62 -17.20 -10.02
CA GLN A 317 -16.89 -17.10 -9.30
C GLN A 317 -16.94 -15.84 -8.45
N PHE A 318 -15.86 -15.55 -7.71
CA PHE A 318 -15.69 -14.31 -6.95
C PHE A 318 -14.73 -13.40 -7.73
N PRO A 319 -15.26 -12.43 -8.53
CA PRO A 319 -14.46 -11.64 -9.46
C PRO A 319 -13.74 -10.48 -8.77
N VAL A 320 -12.97 -10.80 -7.74
CA VAL A 320 -12.16 -9.88 -6.94
C VAL A 320 -10.72 -10.39 -6.85
N SER A 321 -9.79 -9.48 -6.61
CA SER A 321 -8.38 -9.79 -6.42
C SER A 321 -7.84 -8.98 -5.25
N PHE A 322 -7.12 -9.63 -4.37
CA PHE A 322 -6.51 -9.05 -3.18
C PHE A 322 -5.04 -9.46 -3.10
N ALA A 323 -4.21 -8.60 -2.53
CA ALA A 323 -2.82 -8.92 -2.23
C ALA A 323 -2.70 -9.78 -0.96
N ASP A 324 -3.60 -9.52 0.00
CA ASP A 324 -3.59 -10.16 1.30
C ASP A 324 -5.01 -10.53 1.74
N LEU A 325 -5.09 -11.49 2.66
CA LEU A 325 -6.33 -11.95 3.30
C LEU A 325 -6.17 -11.89 4.81
N VAL A 326 -7.17 -11.39 5.52
CA VAL A 326 -7.14 -11.25 7.00
C VAL A 326 -8.44 -11.73 7.59
N ASP A 327 -8.38 -12.57 8.61
CA ASP A 327 -9.52 -12.94 9.45
C ASP A 327 -9.19 -12.78 10.95
N GLU A 328 -10.06 -13.20 11.82
CA GLU A 328 -9.88 -13.09 13.28
C GLU A 328 -8.67 -13.89 13.82
N TYR A 329 -8.08 -14.76 13.01
CA TYR A 329 -7.02 -15.68 13.43
C TYR A 329 -5.66 -15.35 12.78
N ASN A 330 -5.66 -14.96 11.52
CA ASN A 330 -4.46 -14.90 10.71
C ASN A 330 -4.47 -13.77 9.67
N TRP A 331 -3.25 -13.42 9.27
CA TRP A 331 -2.95 -12.62 8.10
C TRP A 331 -2.20 -13.51 7.09
N PHE A 332 -2.70 -13.62 5.87
CA PHE A 332 -2.12 -14.42 4.79
C PHE A 332 -1.64 -13.50 3.67
N ASP A 333 -0.38 -13.62 3.30
CA ASP A 333 0.25 -12.95 2.15
C ASP A 333 0.31 -13.90 0.95
N GLU A 334 0.54 -13.36 -0.26
CA GLU A 334 0.84 -14.17 -1.43
C GLU A 334 2.07 -15.05 -1.19
N GLY A 335 1.87 -16.37 -1.19
CA GLY A 335 2.91 -17.36 -0.92
C GLY A 335 2.79 -18.07 0.42
N ASP A 336 1.90 -17.60 1.30
CA ASP A 336 1.54 -18.33 2.50
C ASP A 336 0.59 -19.50 2.19
N ASP A 337 0.72 -20.57 2.94
CA ASP A 337 -0.24 -21.68 2.92
C ASP A 337 -1.51 -21.23 3.67
N TYR A 338 -2.64 -21.19 2.97
CA TYR A 338 -3.91 -20.93 3.62
C TYR A 338 -4.35 -22.13 4.45
N VAL A 339 -4.48 -21.92 5.75
CA VAL A 339 -4.95 -22.92 6.71
C VAL A 339 -6.32 -22.50 7.23
N ARG A 340 -7.29 -23.40 7.12
CA ARG A 340 -8.65 -23.21 7.64
C ARG A 340 -8.68 -23.15 9.17
N PRO A 341 -9.72 -22.60 9.78
CA PRO A 341 -9.86 -22.59 11.23
C PRO A 341 -9.86 -23.99 11.89
N ASP A 342 -10.14 -25.05 11.13
CA ASP A 342 -10.05 -26.45 11.59
C ASP A 342 -8.67 -27.08 11.41
N GLU A 343 -7.65 -26.29 11.12
CA GLU A 343 -6.25 -26.67 10.85
C GLU A 343 -6.08 -27.50 9.56
N THR A 344 -7.05 -27.52 8.65
CA THR A 344 -6.92 -28.18 7.34
C THR A 344 -6.23 -27.25 6.37
N GLU A 345 -5.07 -27.67 5.84
CA GLU A 345 -4.36 -26.93 4.78
C GLU A 345 -5.17 -26.94 3.47
N VAL A 346 -5.21 -25.81 2.80
CA VAL A 346 -5.80 -25.64 1.47
C VAL A 346 -4.70 -25.75 0.43
N THR A 347 -4.79 -26.76 -0.42
CA THR A 347 -3.87 -26.93 -1.54
C THR A 347 -4.41 -26.11 -2.73
N ALA A 348 -3.87 -24.92 -2.93
CA ALA A 348 -4.11 -24.10 -4.12
C ALA A 348 -2.84 -24.00 -4.96
N GLU A 349 -2.97 -24.00 -6.29
CA GLU A 349 -1.83 -23.86 -7.20
C GLU A 349 -1.43 -22.40 -7.42
N THR A 350 -2.36 -21.48 -7.15
CA THR A 350 -2.18 -20.04 -7.36
C THR A 350 -2.82 -19.23 -6.23
N TRP A 351 -2.28 -18.04 -5.98
CA TRP A 351 -2.86 -17.10 -5.01
C TRP A 351 -4.34 -16.78 -5.28
N ASP A 352 -4.69 -16.61 -6.54
CA ASP A 352 -6.10 -16.39 -6.90
C ASP A 352 -7.00 -17.56 -6.49
N GLU A 353 -6.54 -18.82 -6.55
CA GLU A 353 -7.29 -19.98 -6.06
C GLU A 353 -7.41 -19.96 -4.54
N THR A 354 -6.35 -19.54 -3.85
CA THR A 354 -6.38 -19.30 -2.40
C THR A 354 -7.45 -18.27 -2.06
N VAL A 355 -7.50 -17.14 -2.76
CA VAL A 355 -8.54 -16.09 -2.56
C VAL A 355 -9.95 -16.66 -2.77
N GLN A 356 -10.16 -17.43 -3.86
CA GLN A 356 -11.48 -18.05 -4.12
C GLN A 356 -11.90 -18.99 -2.99
N GLN A 357 -10.98 -19.84 -2.54
CA GLN A 357 -11.25 -20.81 -1.48
C GLN A 357 -11.48 -20.12 -0.13
N PHE A 358 -10.67 -19.10 0.19
CA PHE A 358 -10.86 -18.30 1.40
C PHE A 358 -12.26 -17.67 1.44
N ILE A 359 -12.70 -17.08 0.33
CA ILE A 359 -14.04 -16.51 0.22
C ILE A 359 -15.12 -17.60 0.35
N GLU A 360 -14.94 -18.77 -0.28
CA GLU A 360 -15.89 -19.87 -0.24
C GLU A 360 -16.10 -20.40 1.17
N ASP A 361 -15.02 -20.54 1.93
CA ASP A 361 -15.01 -21.10 3.28
C ASP A 361 -15.70 -20.18 4.33
N GLN A 362 -15.85 -18.88 4.07
CA GLN A 362 -16.52 -17.96 5.00
C GLN A 362 -18.05 -18.18 5.04
N SER A 363 -18.63 -17.87 6.18
CA SER A 363 -20.09 -17.90 6.37
C SER A 363 -20.79 -16.81 5.54
N ASP A 364 -22.02 -17.08 5.11
CA ASP A 364 -22.87 -16.09 4.45
C ASP A 364 -23.18 -14.86 5.32
N GLU A 365 -23.07 -14.99 6.64
CA GLU A 365 -23.28 -13.91 7.62
C GLU A 365 -22.00 -13.10 7.90
N ASP A 366 -20.82 -13.59 7.49
CA ASP A 366 -19.57 -12.86 7.68
C ASP A 366 -19.53 -11.61 6.79
N VAL A 367 -18.91 -10.57 7.29
CA VAL A 367 -18.78 -9.29 6.60
C VAL A 367 -17.42 -9.20 5.93
N PHE A 368 -17.43 -9.00 4.63
CA PHE A 368 -16.25 -8.78 3.81
C PHE A 368 -15.95 -7.29 3.74
N VAL A 369 -14.69 -6.94 4.00
CA VAL A 369 -14.23 -5.56 4.03
C VAL A 369 -13.02 -5.40 3.12
N SER A 370 -13.12 -4.49 2.18
CA SER A 370 -12.02 -4.06 1.32
C SER A 370 -11.19 -3.01 2.05
N ILE A 371 -9.89 -3.26 2.19
CA ILE A 371 -8.96 -2.40 2.92
C ILE A 371 -7.81 -1.97 2.01
N ASP A 372 -7.49 -0.69 2.05
CA ASP A 372 -6.26 -0.09 1.50
C ASP A 372 -5.31 0.17 2.67
N TYR A 373 -4.18 -0.54 2.70
CA TYR A 373 -3.17 -0.28 3.71
C TYR A 373 -1.82 0.11 3.10
N HIS A 374 -0.99 0.77 3.89
CA HIS A 374 0.35 1.24 3.54
C HIS A 374 1.40 0.62 4.45
N MET A 375 2.51 0.19 3.80
CA MET A 375 3.77 -0.19 4.43
C MET A 375 4.85 0.82 4.09
#